data_43c49a44deb3201ec6cb028390e48e06
#
_entry.id   43c49a44deb3201ec6cb028390e48e06
#
_cell.length_a   1.000
_cell.length_b   1.000
_cell.length_c   1.000
_cell.angle_alpha   90.00
_cell.angle_beta   90.00
_cell.angle_gamma   90.00
#
_symmetry.space_group_name_H-M   'P 1'
#
loop_
_entity.id
_entity.type
_entity.pdbx_description
1 polymer ?
#
loop_
_entity_poly.entity_id
_entity_poly.type
_entity_poly.pdbx_seq_one_letter_code
_entity_poly.pdbx_strand_id
1 'polypeptide(L)'
;MPADSIEDLFKQSKYVSIHIPALPSTERIIDEGLFKKSSDLSLLNFARHEVVNTSDVLNYLGTSHLKNFITDFPTPELIARANTAGDVVLLPHIGASTKQAEENCAVMAVNQMKEFLQTGNIKNSVNFPDVHLVRTTDYRISITNRNVPAMIGQITTALGDLNLNIAEMTNVSKGEIAYNLIDVENPVDEMSISSLREIENVINVRLIT
;
A
#
# COMPACT_ATOMS: atom_id res chain seq x y z
N MET A 1 -6.50 -22.77 -9.78
CA MET A 1 -7.64 -21.88 -10.10
C MET A 1 -7.87 -20.99 -8.89
N PRO A 2 -8.34 -19.76 -9.04
CA PRO A 2 -8.75 -18.95 -7.88
C PRO A 2 -9.87 -19.67 -7.12
N ALA A 3 -9.89 -19.52 -5.79
CA ALA A 3 -11.02 -19.95 -4.98
C ALA A 3 -12.10 -18.86 -5.00
N ASP A 4 -13.36 -19.25 -4.85
CA ASP A 4 -14.50 -18.32 -4.92
C ASP A 4 -14.63 -17.48 -3.62
N SER A 5 -14.09 -18.01 -2.51
CA SER A 5 -14.08 -17.35 -1.20
C SER A 5 -12.89 -17.80 -0.36
N ILE A 6 -12.61 -17.09 0.75
CA ILE A 6 -11.60 -17.49 1.71
C ILE A 6 -11.97 -18.83 2.37
N GLU A 7 -13.25 -19.07 2.61
CA GLU A 7 -13.76 -20.33 3.16
C GLU A 7 -13.50 -21.50 2.22
N ASP A 8 -13.73 -21.30 0.91
CA ASP A 8 -13.47 -22.34 -0.09
C ASP A 8 -11.97 -22.61 -0.22
N LEU A 9 -11.14 -21.58 -0.11
CA LEU A 9 -9.69 -21.74 -0.06
C LEU A 9 -9.27 -22.66 1.12
N PHE A 10 -9.77 -22.39 2.33
CA PHE A 10 -9.45 -23.17 3.52
C PHE A 10 -9.98 -24.61 3.43
N LYS A 11 -11.17 -24.81 2.87
CA LYS A 11 -11.79 -26.13 2.68
C LYS A 11 -11.03 -27.02 1.70
N GLN A 12 -10.43 -26.43 0.66
CA GLN A 12 -9.81 -27.19 -0.43
C GLN A 12 -8.30 -27.35 -0.26
N SER A 13 -7.67 -26.60 0.66
CA SER A 13 -6.23 -26.50 0.76
C SER A 13 -5.68 -27.27 1.97
N LYS A 14 -4.56 -27.94 1.76
CA LYS A 14 -3.74 -28.51 2.85
C LYS A 14 -2.65 -27.53 3.32
N TYR A 15 -2.30 -26.56 2.51
CA TYR A 15 -1.32 -25.53 2.82
C TYR A 15 -1.89 -24.18 2.43
N VAL A 16 -1.94 -23.25 3.37
CA VAL A 16 -2.35 -21.86 3.14
C VAL A 16 -1.24 -20.94 3.62
N SER A 17 -0.80 -20.06 2.75
CA SER A 17 0.17 -19.01 3.06
C SER A 17 -0.50 -17.65 3.01
N ILE A 18 -0.31 -16.84 4.06
CA ILE A 18 -0.94 -15.53 4.24
C ILE A 18 -0.01 -14.46 3.68
N HIS A 19 -0.56 -13.56 2.82
CA HIS A 19 0.17 -12.46 2.19
C HIS A 19 -0.62 -11.15 2.18
N ILE A 20 -1.56 -10.98 3.12
CA ILE A 20 -2.41 -9.79 3.23
C ILE A 20 -1.84 -8.80 4.25
N PRO A 21 -2.04 -7.48 4.07
CA PRO A 21 -1.64 -6.48 5.04
C PRO A 21 -2.53 -6.51 6.29
N ALA A 22 -2.04 -5.97 7.41
CA ALA A 22 -2.86 -5.69 8.59
C ALA A 22 -3.65 -4.39 8.37
N LEU A 23 -4.95 -4.53 8.25
CA LEU A 23 -5.93 -3.45 8.09
C LEU A 23 -7.09 -3.70 9.07
N PRO A 24 -7.91 -2.69 9.42
CA PRO A 24 -9.11 -2.93 10.23
C PRO A 24 -10.03 -4.02 9.65
N SER A 25 -10.06 -4.17 8.32
CA SER A 25 -10.87 -5.20 7.63
C SER A 25 -10.23 -6.58 7.58
N THR A 26 -8.94 -6.71 7.89
CA THR A 26 -8.20 -7.99 7.87
C THR A 26 -7.73 -8.42 9.26
N GLU A 27 -8.01 -7.62 10.29
CA GLU A 27 -7.68 -7.97 11.66
C GLU A 27 -8.41 -9.24 12.09
N ARG A 28 -7.65 -10.25 12.55
CA ARG A 28 -8.14 -11.57 12.97
C ARG A 28 -9.08 -12.26 11.97
N ILE A 29 -8.92 -11.96 10.67
CA ILE A 29 -9.74 -12.58 9.62
C ILE A 29 -9.52 -14.10 9.56
N ILE A 30 -8.35 -14.58 9.99
CA ILE A 30 -8.04 -16.01 10.10
C ILE A 30 -8.38 -16.46 11.52
N ASP A 31 -9.52 -17.09 11.65
CA ASP A 31 -10.15 -17.45 12.92
C ASP A 31 -10.65 -18.91 12.95
N GLU A 32 -11.32 -19.27 14.03
CA GLU A 32 -11.91 -20.60 14.22
C GLU A 32 -12.95 -20.97 13.15
N GLY A 33 -13.66 -19.97 12.59
CA GLY A 33 -14.65 -20.20 11.54
C GLY A 33 -14.04 -20.79 10.28
N LEU A 34 -12.82 -20.37 9.93
CA LEU A 34 -12.04 -20.91 8.83
C LEU A 34 -11.41 -22.26 9.18
N PHE A 35 -10.89 -22.42 10.41
CA PHE A 35 -10.31 -23.70 10.83
C PHE A 35 -11.35 -24.82 10.85
N LYS A 36 -12.59 -24.56 11.27
CA LYS A 36 -13.68 -25.55 11.22
C LYS A 36 -13.98 -26.08 9.82
N LYS A 37 -13.65 -25.31 8.79
CA LYS A 37 -13.86 -25.69 7.37
C LYS A 37 -12.67 -26.41 6.76
N SER A 38 -11.49 -26.33 7.40
CA SER A 38 -10.26 -26.95 6.91
C SER A 38 -10.11 -28.40 7.35
N SER A 39 -9.22 -29.15 6.69
CA SER A 39 -8.83 -30.52 7.05
C SER A 39 -7.33 -30.70 6.80
N ASP A 40 -6.62 -31.18 7.82
CA ASP A 40 -5.16 -31.40 7.78
C ASP A 40 -4.36 -30.14 7.34
N LEU A 41 -4.85 -28.94 7.68
CA LEU A 41 -4.26 -27.68 7.26
C LEU A 41 -2.89 -27.44 7.90
N SER A 42 -1.93 -27.03 7.10
CA SER A 42 -0.70 -26.36 7.55
C SER A 42 -0.80 -24.88 7.16
N LEU A 43 -0.87 -24.01 8.17
CA LEU A 43 -1.00 -22.56 7.98
C LEU A 43 0.38 -21.90 8.09
N LEU A 44 0.70 -21.02 7.13
CA LEU A 44 1.93 -20.23 7.11
C LEU A 44 1.58 -18.75 7.23
N ASN A 45 2.12 -18.06 8.23
CA ASN A 45 1.96 -16.63 8.39
C ASN A 45 3.31 -15.93 8.49
N PHE A 46 3.73 -15.31 7.38
CA PHE A 46 4.88 -14.43 7.27
C PHE A 46 4.46 -13.01 6.86
N ALA A 47 3.16 -12.71 6.92
CA ALA A 47 2.62 -11.41 6.55
C ALA A 47 2.57 -10.46 7.74
N ARG A 48 1.60 -10.64 8.65
CA ARG A 48 1.41 -9.84 9.86
C ARG A 48 0.74 -10.69 10.94
N HIS A 49 1.12 -10.50 12.21
CA HIS A 49 0.54 -11.29 13.31
C HIS A 49 -0.93 -10.94 13.55
N GLU A 50 -1.33 -9.69 13.31
CA GLU A 50 -2.68 -9.18 13.56
C GLU A 50 -3.76 -9.87 12.71
N VAL A 51 -3.38 -10.43 11.56
CA VAL A 51 -4.35 -11.06 10.65
C VAL A 51 -4.82 -12.44 11.13
N VAL A 52 -4.13 -13.03 12.11
CA VAL A 52 -4.44 -14.37 12.65
C VAL A 52 -4.87 -14.27 14.11
N ASN A 53 -5.97 -14.90 14.46
CA ASN A 53 -6.35 -15.08 15.85
C ASN A 53 -5.49 -16.19 16.50
N THR A 54 -4.44 -15.82 17.21
CA THR A 54 -3.50 -16.75 17.82
C THR A 54 -4.16 -17.69 18.84
N SER A 55 -5.19 -17.22 19.56
CA SER A 55 -5.94 -18.06 20.51
C SER A 55 -6.66 -19.20 19.80
N ASP A 56 -7.28 -18.90 18.65
CA ASP A 56 -7.95 -19.91 17.84
C ASP A 56 -6.95 -20.90 17.22
N VAL A 57 -5.79 -20.40 16.75
CA VAL A 57 -4.70 -21.27 16.29
C VAL A 57 -4.34 -22.30 17.38
N LEU A 58 -4.09 -21.84 18.62
CA LEU A 58 -3.70 -22.70 19.73
C LEU A 58 -4.79 -23.74 20.07
N ASN A 59 -6.07 -23.36 19.96
CA ASN A 59 -7.20 -24.25 20.23
C ASN A 59 -7.36 -25.34 19.15
N TYR A 60 -7.01 -25.03 17.90
CA TYR A 60 -7.19 -25.94 16.77
C TYR A 60 -5.94 -26.75 16.41
N LEU A 61 -4.74 -26.36 16.88
CA LEU A 61 -3.50 -27.10 16.67
C LEU A 61 -3.57 -28.51 17.23
N GLY A 62 -3.13 -29.49 16.43
CA GLY A 62 -3.17 -30.91 16.76
C GLY A 62 -4.53 -31.56 16.60
N THR A 63 -5.53 -30.82 16.07
CA THR A 63 -6.83 -31.42 15.67
C THR A 63 -6.77 -31.85 14.20
N SER A 64 -7.85 -32.51 13.72
CA SER A 64 -8.00 -32.82 12.29
C SER A 64 -8.15 -31.61 11.38
N HIS A 65 -8.33 -30.40 11.93
CA HIS A 65 -8.53 -29.18 11.20
C HIS A 65 -7.21 -28.44 10.93
N LEU A 66 -6.40 -28.20 11.98
CA LEU A 66 -5.13 -27.49 11.90
C LEU A 66 -3.99 -28.37 12.40
N LYS A 67 -3.16 -28.81 11.46
CA LYS A 67 -2.06 -29.73 11.73
C LYS A 67 -0.79 -29.02 12.17
N ASN A 68 -0.43 -27.94 11.45
CA ASN A 68 0.79 -27.17 11.72
C ASN A 68 0.53 -25.68 11.59
N PHE A 69 1.27 -24.90 12.39
CA PHE A 69 1.37 -23.44 12.24
C PHE A 69 2.81 -23.02 12.14
N ILE A 70 3.15 -22.35 11.05
CA ILE A 70 4.49 -21.86 10.75
C ILE A 70 4.45 -20.33 10.70
N THR A 71 5.25 -19.65 11.51
CA THR A 71 5.24 -18.19 11.57
C THR A 71 6.58 -17.62 12.03
N ASP A 72 6.83 -16.37 11.71
CA ASP A 72 7.94 -15.56 12.22
C ASP A 72 7.48 -14.47 13.23
N PHE A 73 6.26 -14.67 13.80
CA PHE A 73 5.69 -13.84 14.87
C PHE A 73 5.55 -14.65 16.16
N PRO A 74 6.65 -14.88 16.90
CA PRO A 74 6.61 -15.66 18.13
C PRO A 74 5.85 -14.93 19.24
N THR A 75 4.94 -15.65 19.91
CA THR A 75 4.34 -15.23 21.18
C THR A 75 4.74 -16.19 22.28
N PRO A 76 4.65 -15.82 23.57
CA PRO A 76 4.97 -16.72 24.67
C PRO A 76 4.23 -18.05 24.59
N GLU A 77 2.95 -18.03 24.21
CA GLU A 77 2.09 -19.22 24.10
C GLU A 77 2.52 -20.11 22.93
N LEU A 78 2.86 -19.53 21.77
CA LEU A 78 3.37 -20.28 20.62
C LEU A 78 4.74 -20.89 20.92
N ILE A 79 5.62 -20.19 21.65
CA ILE A 79 6.92 -20.72 22.09
C ILE A 79 6.71 -21.91 23.02
N ALA A 80 5.80 -21.79 24.00
CA ALA A 80 5.48 -22.88 24.90
C ALA A 80 4.95 -24.10 24.12
N ARG A 81 4.06 -23.89 23.14
CA ARG A 81 3.51 -24.94 22.30
C ARG A 81 4.58 -25.61 21.42
N ALA A 82 5.43 -24.82 20.78
CA ALA A 82 6.52 -25.33 19.94
C ALA A 82 7.47 -26.25 20.71
N ASN A 83 7.74 -25.94 21.97
CA ASN A 83 8.61 -26.76 22.84
C ASN A 83 7.98 -28.09 23.31
N THR A 84 6.66 -28.20 23.20
CA THR A 84 5.95 -29.36 23.78
C THR A 84 5.34 -30.31 22.74
N ALA A 85 4.83 -29.78 21.60
CA ALA A 85 4.02 -30.57 20.69
C ALA A 85 4.60 -30.70 19.26
N GLY A 86 5.54 -29.85 18.85
CA GLY A 86 6.19 -29.92 17.53
C GLY A 86 5.30 -29.60 16.34
N ASP A 87 4.09 -29.07 16.56
CA ASP A 87 3.12 -28.65 15.55
C ASP A 87 3.18 -27.14 15.25
N VAL A 88 4.08 -26.41 15.94
CA VAL A 88 4.41 -25.02 15.70
C VAL A 88 5.87 -24.90 15.29
N VAL A 89 6.13 -24.23 14.17
CA VAL A 89 7.49 -23.88 13.73
C VAL A 89 7.63 -22.36 13.79
N LEU A 90 8.54 -21.89 14.64
CA LEU A 90 8.86 -20.50 14.81
C LEU A 90 10.17 -20.16 14.09
N LEU A 91 10.12 -19.17 13.22
CA LEU A 91 11.29 -18.68 12.48
C LEU A 91 11.65 -17.27 12.97
N PRO A 92 12.90 -16.83 12.82
CA PRO A 92 13.26 -15.45 13.05
C PRO A 92 12.62 -14.55 12.00
N HIS A 93 12.16 -13.36 12.41
CA HIS A 93 11.55 -12.36 11.52
C HIS A 93 12.64 -11.61 10.74
N ILE A 94 13.18 -12.22 9.70
CA ILE A 94 14.34 -11.73 8.93
C ILE A 94 14.07 -11.66 7.41
N GLY A 95 12.83 -11.73 6.97
CA GLY A 95 12.48 -11.82 5.54
C GLY A 95 13.00 -10.67 4.68
N ALA A 96 13.17 -9.47 5.26
CA ALA A 96 13.74 -8.30 4.58
C ALA A 96 15.16 -7.93 5.06
N SER A 97 15.80 -8.75 5.89
CA SER A 97 17.08 -8.44 6.56
C SER A 97 18.28 -9.12 5.92
N THR A 98 18.18 -9.53 4.66
CA THR A 98 19.37 -9.93 3.90
C THR A 98 20.08 -8.69 3.34
N LYS A 99 21.40 -8.71 3.28
CA LYS A 99 22.18 -7.61 2.69
C LYS A 99 21.63 -7.16 1.33
N GLN A 100 21.27 -8.11 0.47
CA GLN A 100 20.73 -7.83 -0.85
C GLN A 100 19.33 -7.18 -0.77
N ALA A 101 18.47 -7.59 0.17
CA ALA A 101 17.15 -7.00 0.35
C ALA A 101 17.25 -5.55 0.86
N GLU A 102 18.15 -5.29 1.82
CA GLU A 102 18.42 -3.94 2.35
C GLU A 102 18.96 -3.01 1.27
N GLU A 103 19.95 -3.47 0.48
CA GLU A 103 20.50 -2.71 -0.64
C GLU A 103 19.41 -2.41 -1.69
N ASN A 104 18.61 -3.39 -2.08
CA ASN A 104 17.53 -3.20 -3.05
C ASN A 104 16.46 -2.23 -2.54
N CYS A 105 16.06 -2.35 -1.27
CA CYS A 105 15.08 -1.43 -0.66
C CYS A 105 15.61 0.01 -0.66
N ALA A 106 16.86 0.22 -0.29
CA ALA A 106 17.48 1.54 -0.28
C ALA A 106 17.54 2.15 -1.70
N VAL A 107 17.99 1.38 -2.69
CA VAL A 107 18.07 1.82 -4.08
C VAL A 107 16.68 2.13 -4.65
N MET A 108 15.68 1.28 -4.39
CA MET A 108 14.30 1.51 -4.84
C MET A 108 13.71 2.76 -4.21
N ALA A 109 13.86 2.95 -2.90
CA ALA A 109 13.35 4.13 -2.20
C ALA A 109 13.97 5.42 -2.73
N VAL A 110 15.28 5.45 -2.91
CA VAL A 110 16.01 6.60 -3.46
C VAL A 110 15.57 6.91 -4.89
N ASN A 111 15.44 5.90 -5.74
CA ASN A 111 15.02 6.10 -7.13
C ASN A 111 13.58 6.63 -7.22
N GLN A 112 12.66 6.12 -6.41
CA GLN A 112 11.27 6.62 -6.37
C GLN A 112 11.20 8.05 -5.84
N MET A 113 11.97 8.38 -4.81
CA MET A 113 12.05 9.75 -4.29
C MET A 113 12.66 10.70 -5.32
N LYS A 114 13.74 10.29 -5.99
CA LYS A 114 14.38 11.08 -7.05
C LYS A 114 13.40 11.34 -8.20
N GLU A 115 12.69 10.33 -8.66
CA GLU A 115 11.68 10.46 -9.72
C GLU A 115 10.57 11.45 -9.29
N PHE A 116 10.03 11.30 -8.09
CA PHE A 116 9.03 12.22 -7.56
C PHE A 116 9.55 13.68 -7.46
N LEU A 117 10.76 13.85 -6.96
CA LEU A 117 11.32 15.19 -6.79
C LEU A 117 11.62 15.87 -8.14
N GLN A 118 12.13 15.12 -9.12
CA GLN A 118 12.54 15.65 -10.42
C GLN A 118 11.41 15.74 -11.44
N THR A 119 10.43 14.87 -11.38
CA THR A 119 9.38 14.79 -12.41
C THR A 119 7.97 14.97 -11.88
N GLY A 120 7.76 14.84 -10.57
CA GLY A 120 6.43 14.79 -9.96
C GLY A 120 5.70 13.46 -10.16
N ASN A 121 6.24 12.52 -10.92
CA ASN A 121 5.65 11.21 -11.08
C ASN A 121 5.64 10.45 -9.74
N ILE A 122 4.58 9.69 -9.49
CA ILE A 122 4.39 8.91 -8.25
C ILE A 122 4.30 7.44 -8.61
N LYS A 123 5.10 6.63 -7.92
CA LYS A 123 5.10 5.17 -8.08
C LYS A 123 5.17 4.47 -6.73
N ASN A 124 4.36 3.44 -6.54
CA ASN A 124 4.30 2.61 -5.33
C ASN A 124 4.00 3.40 -4.04
N SER A 125 3.27 4.52 -4.12
CA SER A 125 2.90 5.29 -2.94
C SER A 125 1.77 4.62 -2.15
N VAL A 126 1.88 4.65 -0.81
CA VAL A 126 0.85 4.10 0.08
C VAL A 126 -0.40 4.98 0.10
N ASN A 127 -0.23 6.29 0.10
CA ASN A 127 -1.29 7.29 0.30
C ASN A 127 -1.67 8.08 -0.96
N PHE A 128 -0.85 8.05 -2.00
CA PHE A 128 -1.15 8.69 -3.29
C PHE A 128 -1.45 7.64 -4.37
N PRO A 129 -2.19 7.99 -5.43
CA PRO A 129 -2.30 7.15 -6.62
C PRO A 129 -0.97 7.08 -7.37
N ASP A 130 -0.75 6.03 -8.14
CA ASP A 130 0.34 6.01 -9.12
C ASP A 130 0.02 7.00 -10.25
N VAL A 131 0.97 7.86 -10.56
CA VAL A 131 0.82 8.91 -11.58
C VAL A 131 2.07 8.96 -12.44
N HIS A 132 1.88 8.89 -13.74
CA HIS A 132 2.94 9.02 -14.72
C HIS A 132 2.50 9.96 -15.85
N LEU A 133 3.23 11.05 -16.02
CA LEU A 133 3.09 11.98 -17.14
C LEU A 133 4.48 12.21 -17.73
N VAL A 134 4.64 11.87 -19.02
CA VAL A 134 5.88 12.19 -19.74
C VAL A 134 5.98 13.72 -19.84
N ARG A 135 7.11 14.27 -19.41
CA ARG A 135 7.29 15.74 -19.43
C ARG A 135 7.42 16.23 -20.86
N THR A 136 6.60 17.23 -21.21
CA THR A 136 6.55 17.80 -22.56
C THR A 136 7.05 19.25 -22.64
N THR A 137 7.16 19.93 -21.48
CA THR A 137 7.60 21.33 -21.39
C THR A 137 8.63 21.55 -20.28
N ASP A 138 9.27 22.72 -20.26
CA ASP A 138 10.24 23.07 -19.23
C ASP A 138 9.60 23.40 -17.86
N TYR A 139 8.31 23.67 -17.83
CA TYR A 139 7.59 24.06 -16.62
C TYR A 139 6.49 23.06 -16.29
N ARG A 140 6.61 22.43 -15.15
CA ARG A 140 5.63 21.48 -14.64
C ARG A 140 5.16 21.90 -13.26
N ILE A 141 3.85 21.86 -13.05
CA ILE A 141 3.22 22.12 -11.74
C ILE A 141 2.62 20.83 -11.23
N SER A 142 2.90 20.49 -9.99
CA SER A 142 2.13 19.46 -9.30
C SER A 142 1.19 20.09 -8.28
N ILE A 143 -0.08 19.67 -8.28
CA ILE A 143 -1.11 20.15 -7.35
C ILE A 143 -1.73 18.97 -6.64
N THR A 144 -1.67 18.99 -5.32
CA THR A 144 -2.40 18.06 -4.45
C THR A 144 -3.61 18.77 -3.89
N ASN A 145 -4.80 18.20 -4.05
CA ASN A 145 -6.04 18.76 -3.53
C ASN A 145 -6.95 17.68 -2.92
N ARG A 146 -7.97 18.12 -2.17
CA ARG A 146 -9.05 17.21 -1.74
C ARG A 146 -9.84 16.76 -2.97
N ASN A 147 -10.22 15.49 -2.99
CA ASN A 147 -11.00 14.92 -4.08
C ASN A 147 -12.49 15.28 -3.92
N VAL A 148 -12.82 16.53 -4.25
CA VAL A 148 -14.18 17.06 -4.21
C VAL A 148 -14.59 17.60 -5.59
N PRO A 149 -15.90 17.74 -5.88
CA PRO A 149 -16.38 18.24 -7.16
C PRO A 149 -15.81 19.60 -7.54
N ALA A 150 -15.70 19.86 -8.84
CA ALA A 150 -15.28 21.13 -9.46
C ALA A 150 -13.80 21.52 -9.30
N MET A 151 -12.94 20.73 -8.64
CA MET A 151 -11.53 21.08 -8.43
C MET A 151 -10.74 21.27 -9.73
N ILE A 152 -10.93 20.38 -10.69
CA ILE A 152 -10.25 20.49 -12.00
C ILE A 152 -10.64 21.80 -12.69
N GLY A 153 -11.93 22.14 -12.68
CA GLY A 153 -12.42 23.39 -13.26
C GLY A 153 -11.82 24.63 -12.58
N GLN A 154 -11.76 24.66 -11.26
CA GLN A 154 -11.14 25.78 -10.51
C GLN A 154 -9.66 25.91 -10.82
N ILE A 155 -8.91 24.80 -10.82
CA ILE A 155 -7.48 24.79 -11.13
C ILE A 155 -7.22 25.27 -12.56
N THR A 156 -7.96 24.75 -13.55
CA THR A 156 -7.75 25.13 -14.95
C THR A 156 -8.18 26.56 -15.24
N THR A 157 -9.24 27.07 -14.60
CA THR A 157 -9.64 28.46 -14.67
C THR A 157 -8.55 29.38 -14.11
N ALA A 158 -8.04 29.06 -12.90
CA ALA A 158 -6.97 29.83 -12.29
C ALA A 158 -5.68 29.88 -13.15
N LEU A 159 -5.32 28.73 -13.76
CA LEU A 159 -4.19 28.71 -14.71
C LEU A 159 -4.44 29.62 -15.93
N GLY A 160 -5.66 29.60 -16.49
CA GLY A 160 -6.05 30.48 -17.57
C GLY A 160 -5.98 31.97 -17.20
N ASP A 161 -6.48 32.35 -16.02
CA ASP A 161 -6.44 33.72 -15.49
C ASP A 161 -5.00 34.21 -15.27
N LEU A 162 -4.07 33.28 -14.97
CA LEU A 162 -2.63 33.54 -14.87
C LEU A 162 -1.91 33.53 -16.25
N ASN A 163 -2.64 33.37 -17.36
CA ASN A 163 -2.10 33.24 -18.72
C ASN A 163 -1.13 32.05 -18.87
N LEU A 164 -1.31 30.99 -18.10
CA LEU A 164 -0.54 29.73 -18.18
C LEU A 164 -1.28 28.77 -19.12
N ASN A 165 -0.74 28.56 -20.32
CA ASN A 165 -1.31 27.61 -21.28
C ASN A 165 -0.93 26.20 -20.93
N ILE A 166 -1.92 25.31 -20.78
CA ILE A 166 -1.74 23.89 -20.44
C ILE A 166 -1.37 23.13 -21.71
N ALA A 167 -0.17 22.55 -21.74
CA ALA A 167 0.29 21.66 -22.81
C ALA A 167 -0.21 20.24 -22.58
N GLU A 168 -0.07 19.74 -21.35
CA GLU A 168 -0.55 18.42 -20.95
C GLU A 168 -0.95 18.39 -19.49
N MET A 169 -1.95 17.57 -19.14
CA MET A 169 -2.43 17.45 -17.77
C MET A 169 -2.91 16.04 -17.49
N THR A 170 -2.60 15.54 -16.31
CA THR A 170 -3.23 14.33 -15.74
C THR A 170 -3.78 14.63 -14.34
N ASN A 171 -4.93 14.03 -14.02
CA ASN A 171 -5.54 14.06 -12.69
C ASN A 171 -5.87 12.64 -12.29
N VAL A 172 -5.39 12.20 -11.14
CA VAL A 172 -5.69 10.88 -10.58
C VAL A 172 -6.02 11.04 -9.10
N SER A 173 -7.02 10.29 -8.61
CA SER A 173 -7.44 10.34 -7.21
C SER A 173 -7.32 8.98 -6.53
N LYS A 174 -7.10 9.02 -5.20
CA LYS A 174 -7.13 7.87 -4.30
C LYS A 174 -7.79 8.28 -2.99
N GLY A 175 -9.00 7.78 -2.75
CA GLY A 175 -9.78 8.18 -1.59
C GLY A 175 -10.09 9.68 -1.59
N GLU A 176 -9.70 10.36 -0.53
CA GLU A 176 -9.97 11.79 -0.32
C GLU A 176 -8.96 12.73 -0.99
N ILE A 177 -7.94 12.20 -1.63
CA ILE A 177 -6.85 12.99 -2.23
C ILE A 177 -6.86 12.85 -3.74
N ALA A 178 -6.73 13.95 -4.45
CA ALA A 178 -6.43 14.01 -5.88
C ALA A 178 -5.05 14.63 -6.09
N TYR A 179 -4.36 14.14 -7.11
CA TYR A 179 -3.06 14.63 -7.53
C TYR A 179 -3.07 14.98 -9.01
N ASN A 180 -2.60 16.18 -9.33
CA ASN A 180 -2.52 16.67 -10.69
C ASN A 180 -1.05 16.90 -11.06
N LEU A 181 -0.67 16.49 -12.26
CA LEU A 181 0.54 16.94 -12.94
C LEU A 181 0.12 17.75 -14.16
N ILE A 182 0.68 18.93 -14.33
CA ILE A 182 0.30 19.88 -15.37
C ILE A 182 1.58 20.44 -15.98
N ASP A 183 1.77 20.21 -17.26
CA ASP A 183 2.82 20.83 -18.05
C ASP A 183 2.26 22.12 -18.66
N VAL A 184 2.96 23.23 -18.45
CA VAL A 184 2.58 24.56 -19.01
C VAL A 184 3.69 25.07 -19.93
N GLU A 185 3.28 25.85 -20.95
CA GLU A 185 4.20 26.36 -21.97
C GLU A 185 4.97 27.59 -21.51
N ASN A 186 4.41 28.34 -20.57
CA ASN A 186 4.95 29.62 -20.11
C ASN A 186 5.72 29.49 -18.80
N PRO A 187 6.72 30.35 -18.55
CA PRO A 187 7.37 30.43 -17.25
C PRO A 187 6.39 30.66 -16.12
N VAL A 188 6.57 29.97 -15.03
CA VAL A 188 5.73 30.06 -13.81
C VAL A 188 6.51 30.79 -12.73
N ASP A 189 5.97 31.89 -12.25
CA ASP A 189 6.55 32.65 -11.16
C ASP A 189 5.99 32.25 -9.78
N GLU A 190 6.61 32.75 -8.72
CA GLU A 190 6.19 32.45 -7.34
C GLU A 190 4.81 33.05 -7.01
N MET A 191 4.41 34.12 -7.67
CA MET A 191 3.09 34.73 -7.49
C MET A 191 2.01 33.80 -8.02
N SER A 192 2.22 33.21 -9.20
CA SER A 192 1.33 32.18 -9.76
C SER A 192 1.18 30.97 -8.85
N ILE A 193 2.30 30.49 -8.30
CA ILE A 193 2.27 29.36 -7.34
C ILE A 193 1.49 29.73 -6.07
N SER A 194 1.67 30.97 -5.58
CA SER A 194 0.93 31.45 -4.38
C SER A 194 -0.57 31.54 -4.65
N SER A 195 -0.97 32.06 -5.79
CA SER A 195 -2.39 32.15 -6.19
C SER A 195 -3.04 30.77 -6.30
N LEU A 196 -2.33 29.78 -6.85
CA LEU A 196 -2.83 28.41 -6.93
C LEU A 196 -2.96 27.75 -5.54
N ARG A 197 -2.12 28.11 -4.57
CA ARG A 197 -2.21 27.64 -3.18
C ARG A 197 -3.42 28.18 -2.44
N GLU A 198 -3.94 29.35 -2.84
CA GLU A 198 -5.11 30.00 -2.21
C GLU A 198 -6.44 29.40 -2.68
N ILE A 199 -6.45 28.55 -3.71
CA ILE A 199 -7.67 27.87 -4.15
C ILE A 199 -8.17 26.95 -3.03
N GLU A 200 -9.43 27.11 -2.66
CA GLU A 200 -10.05 26.28 -1.62
C GLU A 200 -9.91 24.78 -1.92
N ASN A 201 -9.59 23.99 -0.91
CA ASN A 201 -9.31 22.55 -1.01
C ASN A 201 -8.00 22.17 -1.73
N VAL A 202 -7.19 23.09 -2.19
CA VAL A 202 -5.80 22.82 -2.56
C VAL A 202 -4.98 22.60 -1.28
N ILE A 203 -4.20 21.54 -1.25
CA ILE A 203 -3.37 21.15 -0.11
C ILE A 203 -1.93 21.59 -0.32
N ASN A 204 -1.41 21.39 -1.52
CA ASN A 204 -0.03 21.73 -1.86
C ASN A 204 0.11 22.02 -3.37
N VAL A 205 0.99 22.96 -3.69
CA VAL A 205 1.41 23.29 -5.06
C VAL A 205 2.93 23.34 -5.12
N ARG A 206 3.52 22.66 -6.09
CA ARG A 206 4.96 22.65 -6.31
C ARG A 206 5.29 22.89 -7.78
N LEU A 207 6.17 23.83 -8.05
CA LEU A 207 6.83 23.98 -9.34
C LEU A 207 7.97 22.97 -9.45
N ILE A 208 8.05 22.30 -10.58
CA ILE A 208 9.08 21.33 -10.93
C ILE A 208 9.79 21.84 -12.17
N THR A 209 11.02 22.29 -12.01
CA THR A 209 11.89 22.83 -13.07
C THR A 209 12.98 21.86 -13.47
#